data_f7d80f57c3c3ca98279eae4eea1297c9
#
_entry.id   f7d80f57c3c3ca98279eae4eea1297c9
#
_cell.length_a   1.000
_cell.length_b   1.000
_cell.length_c   1.000
_cell.angle_alpha   90.00
_cell.angle_beta   90.00
_cell.angle_gamma   90.00
#
_symmetry.space_group_name_H-M   'P 1'
#
loop_
_entity.id
_entity.type
_entity.pdbx_description
1 polymer ?
#
loop_
_entity_poly.entity_id
_entity_poly.type
_entity_poly.pdbx_seq_one_letter_code
_entity_poly.pdbx_strand_id
1 'polypeptide(L)'
;MTAIHIKFPSLTLKAGPRALARIREHGLNAADVGTLPGAAGGPKALGIQGLDLALFGEWLPAAPRERSLIGASVGSWRFASACLPDAAEGIRRLGHLYTEQNFAKGVTMAQISQSSQRMLNDLLDGRDAAILSNANYRLNIMVVKSHGLLADDHRGRLGLGLSSVIADNLRGRARLSRHFERLIIHDPRLAPPVNALNDFPSRFVALNAGNLRQALLASGSIPMVMEGVRDLPGAGTGTFRDGGLLDYHLDLPYSGNDIVLYPHFTDRVIPGWFDKTLPWRRACPTRLQDVLLLAPSKEYLARLPYGKLPDRNDFKRFMGDAPSRQKYWRTTMDESRRLGDEFLELAANGRLGERLLTL
;
A
#
# COMPACT_ATOMS: atom_id res chain seq x y z
N MET A 1 15.64 -29.80 12.17
CA MET A 1 15.18 -28.42 12.17
C MET A 1 14.68 -28.09 13.56
N THR A 2 15.38 -27.25 14.30
CA THR A 2 15.04 -26.88 15.68
C THR A 2 13.88 -25.92 15.63
N ALA A 3 12.72 -26.27 16.19
CA ALA A 3 11.57 -25.39 16.32
C ALA A 3 12.01 -24.13 17.07
N ILE A 4 11.99 -22.99 16.38
CA ILE A 4 12.20 -21.70 17.02
C ILE A 4 10.97 -21.47 17.91
N HIS A 5 11.16 -21.63 19.22
CA HIS A 5 10.14 -21.27 20.21
C HIS A 5 9.93 -19.75 20.11
N ILE A 6 8.93 -19.32 19.34
CA ILE A 6 8.52 -17.91 19.25
C ILE A 6 7.92 -17.55 20.61
N LYS A 7 8.73 -17.00 21.48
CA LYS A 7 8.34 -16.61 22.84
C LYS A 7 7.25 -15.50 22.84
N PHE A 8 7.11 -14.77 21.72
CA PHE A 8 6.10 -13.73 21.53
C PHE A 8 5.76 -13.62 20.04
N PRO A 9 4.48 -13.52 19.66
CA PRO A 9 4.07 -13.42 18.27
C PRO A 9 4.56 -12.12 17.63
N SER A 10 5.11 -12.21 16.43
CA SER A 10 5.48 -11.04 15.62
C SER A 10 4.29 -10.52 14.82
N LEU A 11 3.33 -11.41 14.48
CA LEU A 11 2.15 -11.10 13.70
C LEU A 11 0.88 -11.02 14.56
N THR A 12 0.05 -10.04 14.27
CA THR A 12 -1.38 -10.01 14.54
C THR A 12 -2.10 -10.44 13.27
N LEU A 13 -2.93 -11.48 13.38
CA LEU A 13 -3.68 -12.07 12.26
C LEU A 13 -5.17 -11.81 12.50
N LYS A 14 -5.83 -11.11 11.58
CA LYS A 14 -7.27 -10.85 11.66
C LYS A 14 -7.97 -11.23 10.37
N ALA A 15 -9.14 -11.82 10.47
CA ALA A 15 -9.92 -12.20 9.30
C ALA A 15 -11.36 -11.74 9.40
N GLY A 16 -11.91 -11.34 8.26
CA GLY A 16 -13.33 -11.13 8.10
C GLY A 16 -14.10 -12.45 8.22
N PRO A 17 -15.42 -12.42 8.48
CA PRO A 17 -16.18 -13.61 8.84
C PRO A 17 -16.07 -14.76 7.85
N ARG A 18 -16.13 -14.48 6.53
CA ARG A 18 -16.02 -15.53 5.49
C ARG A 18 -14.61 -16.11 5.40
N ALA A 19 -13.59 -15.24 5.40
CA ALA A 19 -12.20 -15.68 5.40
C ALA A 19 -11.88 -16.50 6.66
N LEU A 20 -12.37 -16.07 7.83
CA LEU A 20 -12.18 -16.75 9.11
C LEU A 20 -12.76 -18.17 9.09
N ALA A 21 -14.01 -18.31 8.65
CA ALA A 21 -14.68 -19.61 8.55
C ALA A 21 -13.91 -20.55 7.60
N ARG A 22 -13.62 -20.07 6.38
CA ARG A 22 -12.91 -20.85 5.35
C ARG A 22 -11.53 -21.33 5.83
N ILE A 23 -10.74 -20.44 6.43
CA ILE A 23 -9.39 -20.76 6.87
C ILE A 23 -9.40 -21.72 8.06
N ARG A 24 -10.36 -21.61 8.97
CA ARG A 24 -10.50 -22.55 10.09
C ARG A 24 -10.91 -23.95 9.64
N GLU A 25 -11.73 -24.04 8.61
CA GLU A 25 -12.23 -25.32 8.07
C GLU A 25 -11.21 -26.02 7.16
N HIS A 26 -10.55 -25.27 6.28
CA HIS A 26 -9.73 -25.82 5.20
C HIS A 26 -8.23 -25.46 5.26
N GLY A 27 -7.83 -24.66 6.24
CA GLY A 27 -6.50 -24.04 6.24
C GLY A 27 -6.39 -22.89 5.23
N LEU A 28 -5.17 -22.38 5.04
CA LEU A 28 -4.85 -21.36 4.05
C LEU A 28 -3.79 -21.90 3.07
N ASN A 29 -4.11 -21.90 1.79
CA ASN A 29 -3.17 -22.22 0.73
C ASN A 29 -2.94 -20.99 -0.17
N ALA A 30 -1.77 -20.90 -0.79
CA ALA A 30 -1.46 -19.83 -1.71
C ALA A 30 -2.44 -19.76 -2.89
N ALA A 31 -2.98 -20.92 -3.30
CA ALA A 31 -4.00 -21.00 -4.36
C ALA A 31 -5.33 -20.34 -3.98
N ASP A 32 -5.62 -20.15 -2.69
CA ASP A 32 -6.86 -19.51 -2.23
C ASP A 32 -6.86 -17.99 -2.40
N VAL A 33 -5.69 -17.38 -2.59
CA VAL A 33 -5.51 -15.93 -2.65
C VAL A 33 -5.70 -15.42 -4.07
N GLY A 34 -6.70 -14.57 -4.28
CA GLY A 34 -6.97 -13.91 -5.57
C GLY A 34 -6.61 -12.45 -5.63
N THR A 35 -6.68 -11.74 -4.51
CA THR A 35 -6.44 -10.29 -4.43
C THR A 35 -5.54 -9.94 -3.27
N LEU A 36 -4.59 -9.01 -3.50
CA LEU A 36 -3.75 -8.42 -2.47
C LEU A 36 -3.89 -6.89 -2.49
N PRO A 37 -4.44 -6.27 -1.44
CA PRO A 37 -4.43 -4.82 -1.26
C PRO A 37 -3.09 -4.32 -0.73
N GLY A 38 -2.67 -3.13 -1.18
CA GLY A 38 -1.47 -2.43 -0.74
C GLY A 38 -1.78 -1.04 -0.22
N ALA A 39 -1.80 -0.88 1.10
CA ALA A 39 -2.15 0.38 1.76
C ALA A 39 -1.17 1.52 1.48
N ALA A 40 -1.68 2.75 1.40
CA ALA A 40 -0.89 3.96 1.48
C ALA A 40 -0.29 4.10 2.89
N GLY A 41 0.98 4.47 3.00
CA GLY A 41 1.63 4.56 4.33
C GLY A 41 3.02 5.17 4.33
N GLY A 42 3.59 5.43 3.15
CA GLY A 42 4.96 5.91 3.00
C GLY A 42 5.98 4.95 3.64
N PRO A 43 6.93 5.44 4.46
CA PRO A 43 8.00 4.61 5.03
C PRO A 43 7.54 3.43 5.88
N LYS A 44 6.27 3.39 6.32
CA LYS A 44 5.73 2.25 7.07
C LYS A 44 5.83 0.93 6.32
N ALA A 45 5.82 0.99 4.99
CA ALA A 45 5.99 -0.17 4.13
C ALA A 45 7.34 -0.89 4.35
N LEU A 46 8.39 -0.15 4.73
CA LEU A 46 9.70 -0.74 5.03
C LEU A 46 9.62 -1.74 6.20
N GLY A 47 8.76 -1.46 7.17
CA GLY A 47 8.59 -2.30 8.36
C GLY A 47 7.83 -3.61 8.12
N ILE A 48 7.33 -3.84 6.90
CA ILE A 48 6.70 -5.11 6.49
C ILE A 48 7.40 -5.72 5.27
N GLN A 49 8.59 -5.24 4.92
CA GLN A 49 9.34 -5.75 3.77
C GLN A 49 9.62 -7.25 3.88
N GLY A 50 9.97 -7.74 5.06
CA GLY A 50 10.21 -9.16 5.28
C GLY A 50 8.98 -10.03 5.04
N LEU A 51 7.79 -9.52 5.38
CA LEU A 51 6.53 -10.19 5.03
C LEU A 51 6.31 -10.21 3.52
N ASP A 52 6.57 -9.11 2.80
CA ASP A 52 6.47 -9.07 1.34
C ASP A 52 7.46 -10.07 0.70
N LEU A 53 8.69 -10.16 1.22
CA LEU A 53 9.68 -11.12 0.72
C LEU A 53 9.23 -12.57 0.89
N ALA A 54 8.64 -12.91 2.04
CA ALA A 54 8.07 -14.24 2.27
C ALA A 54 6.90 -14.54 1.33
N LEU A 55 5.99 -13.57 1.17
CA LEU A 55 4.80 -13.74 0.32
C LEU A 55 5.17 -13.86 -1.16
N PHE A 56 5.89 -12.87 -1.70
CA PHE A 56 6.15 -12.76 -3.14
C PHE A 56 7.40 -13.52 -3.60
N GLY A 57 8.35 -13.77 -2.70
CA GLY A 57 9.57 -14.52 -3.00
C GLY A 57 9.43 -16.02 -2.83
N GLU A 58 8.49 -16.50 -2.00
CA GLU A 58 8.42 -17.91 -1.64
C GLU A 58 6.99 -18.46 -1.71
N TRP A 59 6.07 -17.95 -0.92
CA TRP A 59 4.79 -18.60 -0.67
C TRP A 59 3.81 -18.52 -1.86
N LEU A 60 3.59 -17.34 -2.45
CA LEU A 60 2.69 -17.17 -3.60
C LEU A 60 3.24 -17.87 -4.87
N PRO A 61 4.56 -17.84 -5.16
CA PRO A 61 5.13 -18.58 -6.27
C PRO A 61 4.93 -20.09 -6.20
N ALA A 62 4.78 -20.68 -5.01
CA ALA A 62 4.51 -22.11 -4.84
C ALA A 62 3.16 -22.56 -5.45
N ALA A 63 2.22 -21.65 -5.68
CA ALA A 63 0.96 -21.91 -6.37
C ALA A 63 0.73 -20.84 -7.46
N PRO A 64 1.37 -20.95 -8.63
CA PRO A 64 1.24 -19.97 -9.70
C PRO A 64 -0.21 -19.85 -10.19
N ARG A 65 -0.73 -18.62 -10.17
CA ARG A 65 -2.04 -18.26 -10.72
C ARG A 65 -2.15 -16.75 -10.94
N GLU A 66 -3.16 -16.33 -11.69
CA GLU A 66 -3.49 -14.91 -11.79
C GLU A 66 -4.00 -14.35 -10.48
N ARG A 67 -3.41 -13.23 -10.05
CA ARG A 67 -3.78 -12.47 -8.85
C ARG A 67 -3.82 -10.98 -9.13
N SER A 68 -4.80 -10.32 -8.57
CA SER A 68 -4.89 -8.86 -8.62
C SER A 68 -4.11 -8.23 -7.47
N LEU A 69 -3.17 -7.35 -7.79
CA LEU A 69 -2.47 -6.49 -6.85
C LEU A 69 -3.05 -5.08 -6.97
N ILE A 70 -3.74 -4.57 -5.95
CA ILE A 70 -4.33 -3.23 -5.97
C ILE A 70 -3.72 -2.36 -4.87
N GLY A 71 -3.07 -1.26 -5.25
CA GLY A 71 -2.32 -0.44 -4.31
C GLY A 71 -2.58 1.05 -4.42
N ALA A 72 -2.37 1.77 -3.31
CA ALA A 72 -2.33 3.23 -3.25
C ALA A 72 -0.99 3.70 -2.69
N SER A 73 -0.43 4.79 -3.25
CA SER A 73 0.83 5.37 -2.76
C SER A 73 1.97 4.35 -2.79
N VAL A 74 2.70 4.21 -1.68
CA VAL A 74 3.76 3.20 -1.53
C VAL A 74 3.26 1.77 -1.76
N GLY A 75 1.97 1.48 -1.54
CA GLY A 75 1.36 0.18 -1.84
C GLY A 75 1.43 -0.16 -3.32
N SER A 76 1.19 0.83 -4.20
CA SER A 76 1.36 0.66 -5.66
C SER A 76 2.81 0.39 -6.03
N TRP A 77 3.76 1.06 -5.39
CA TRP A 77 5.20 0.88 -5.66
C TRP A 77 5.71 -0.48 -5.17
N ARG A 78 5.24 -0.95 -4.00
CA ARG A 78 5.50 -2.31 -3.51
C ARG A 78 5.05 -3.35 -4.52
N PHE A 79 3.85 -3.19 -5.05
CA PHE A 79 3.29 -4.14 -6.01
C PHE A 79 3.92 -4.04 -7.41
N ALA A 80 4.29 -2.85 -7.86
CA ALA A 80 5.11 -2.72 -9.07
C ALA A 80 6.45 -3.46 -8.91
N SER A 81 7.08 -3.38 -7.72
CA SER A 81 8.30 -4.13 -7.39
C SER A 81 8.07 -5.64 -7.40
N ALA A 82 6.95 -6.11 -6.85
CA ALA A 82 6.59 -7.53 -6.83
C ALA A 82 6.24 -8.08 -8.23
N CYS A 83 5.87 -7.21 -9.18
CA CYS A 83 5.63 -7.59 -10.58
C CYS A 83 6.93 -7.66 -11.42
N LEU A 84 8.08 -7.29 -10.90
CA LEU A 84 9.37 -7.45 -11.59
C LEU A 84 9.73 -8.94 -11.75
N PRO A 85 10.60 -9.30 -12.69
CA PRO A 85 10.98 -10.70 -12.94
C PRO A 85 11.49 -11.43 -11.69
N ASP A 86 12.29 -10.75 -10.86
CA ASP A 86 12.64 -11.18 -9.51
C ASP A 86 11.93 -10.27 -8.51
N ALA A 87 10.81 -10.76 -7.97
CA ALA A 87 9.99 -10.02 -7.00
C ALA A 87 10.77 -9.70 -5.72
N ALA A 88 11.58 -10.65 -5.24
CA ALA A 88 12.34 -10.48 -4.01
C ALA A 88 13.43 -9.41 -4.17
N GLU A 89 14.13 -9.38 -5.31
CA GLU A 89 15.10 -8.34 -5.64
C GLU A 89 14.40 -6.98 -5.79
N GLY A 90 13.29 -6.91 -6.53
CA GLY A 90 12.50 -5.70 -6.69
C GLY A 90 12.05 -5.08 -5.37
N ILE A 91 11.57 -5.91 -4.43
CA ILE A 91 11.15 -5.48 -3.09
C ILE A 91 12.35 -4.97 -2.28
N ARG A 92 13.51 -5.65 -2.30
CA ARG A 92 14.73 -5.17 -1.62
C ARG A 92 15.21 -3.85 -2.22
N ARG A 93 15.17 -3.72 -3.54
CA ARG A 93 15.57 -2.52 -4.27
C ARG A 93 14.69 -1.32 -3.89
N LEU A 94 13.37 -1.49 -3.81
CA LEU A 94 12.48 -0.45 -3.31
C LEU A 94 12.87 -0.01 -1.89
N GLY A 95 13.09 -0.96 -0.97
CA GLY A 95 13.50 -0.66 0.40
C GLY A 95 14.81 0.10 0.48
N HIS A 96 15.80 -0.30 -0.31
CA HIS A 96 17.09 0.38 -0.41
C HIS A 96 16.92 1.81 -0.94
N LEU A 97 16.32 1.99 -2.12
CA LEU A 97 16.14 3.30 -2.75
C LEU A 97 15.32 4.25 -1.87
N TYR A 98 14.30 3.74 -1.20
CA TYR A 98 13.48 4.55 -0.28
C TYR A 98 14.28 5.01 0.94
N THR A 99 15.15 4.14 1.48
CA THR A 99 15.99 4.45 2.65
C THR A 99 17.06 5.48 2.32
N GLU A 100 17.61 5.44 1.10
CA GLU A 100 18.65 6.38 0.66
C GLU A 100 18.12 7.80 0.37
N GLN A 101 16.81 7.99 0.25
CA GLN A 101 16.24 9.33 0.06
C GLN A 101 16.67 10.28 1.19
N ASN A 102 17.17 11.44 0.81
CA ASN A 102 17.57 12.46 1.76
C ASN A 102 17.11 13.84 1.28
N PHE A 103 16.55 14.62 2.18
CA PHE A 103 16.00 15.93 1.88
C PHE A 103 16.62 17.00 2.81
N ALA A 104 17.17 18.04 2.22
CA ALA A 104 17.67 19.20 2.95
C ALA A 104 16.53 20.01 3.58
N LYS A 105 16.84 20.80 4.60
CA LYS A 105 15.89 21.77 5.15
C LYS A 105 15.46 22.76 4.04
N GLY A 106 14.16 22.99 3.93
CA GLY A 106 13.63 23.91 2.92
C GLY A 106 13.43 23.28 1.53
N VAL A 107 13.59 21.97 1.37
CA VAL A 107 13.31 21.28 0.12
C VAL A 107 11.92 21.63 -0.42
N THR A 108 11.82 21.92 -1.71
CA THR A 108 10.57 22.28 -2.37
C THR A 108 9.78 21.03 -2.81
N MET A 109 8.48 21.19 -3.07
CA MET A 109 7.63 20.11 -3.62
C MET A 109 8.18 19.59 -4.96
N ALA A 110 8.61 20.50 -5.84
CA ALA A 110 9.22 20.15 -7.13
C ALA A 110 10.47 19.26 -6.97
N GLN A 111 11.36 19.61 -6.04
CA GLN A 111 12.57 18.83 -5.75
C GLN A 111 12.23 17.44 -5.20
N ILE A 112 11.22 17.33 -4.33
CA ILE A 112 10.77 16.02 -3.83
C ILE A 112 10.15 15.20 -4.97
N SER A 113 9.31 15.80 -5.83
CA SER A 113 8.74 15.15 -7.00
C SER A 113 9.83 14.64 -7.94
N GLN A 114 10.85 15.45 -8.23
CA GLN A 114 11.98 15.06 -9.07
C GLN A 114 12.80 13.91 -8.44
N SER A 115 13.02 13.95 -7.12
CA SER A 115 13.68 12.86 -6.40
C SER A 115 12.87 11.56 -6.47
N SER A 116 11.56 11.64 -6.30
CA SER A 116 10.65 10.51 -6.41
C SER A 116 10.60 9.93 -7.83
N GLN A 117 10.65 10.81 -8.84
CA GLN A 117 10.73 10.37 -10.24
C GLN A 117 12.04 9.62 -10.52
N ARG A 118 13.17 10.12 -10.01
CA ARG A 118 14.46 9.41 -10.14
C ARG A 118 14.40 8.06 -9.44
N MET A 119 13.92 8.02 -8.20
CA MET A 119 13.77 6.76 -7.45
C MET A 119 12.90 5.76 -8.21
N LEU A 120 11.81 6.21 -8.83
CA LEU A 120 10.95 5.35 -9.63
C LEU A 120 11.67 4.83 -10.88
N ASN A 121 12.42 5.69 -11.56
CA ASN A 121 13.22 5.28 -12.73
C ASN A 121 14.27 4.23 -12.35
N ASP A 122 14.96 4.44 -11.23
CA ASP A 122 15.95 3.49 -10.71
C ASP A 122 15.30 2.18 -10.28
N LEU A 123 14.11 2.23 -9.67
CA LEU A 123 13.37 1.04 -9.25
C LEU A 123 12.97 0.17 -10.45
N LEU A 124 12.39 0.79 -11.47
CA LEU A 124 11.88 0.09 -12.64
C LEU A 124 13.01 -0.30 -13.63
N ASP A 125 14.05 0.52 -13.73
CA ASP A 125 15.27 0.23 -14.49
C ASP A 125 15.00 -0.30 -15.91
N GLY A 126 14.06 0.34 -16.62
CA GLY A 126 13.65 -0.07 -17.97
C GLY A 126 12.79 -1.33 -18.05
N ARG A 127 12.43 -1.96 -16.92
CA ARG A 127 11.67 -3.23 -16.87
C ARG A 127 10.15 -3.04 -16.89
N ASP A 128 9.64 -1.94 -17.43
CA ASP A 128 8.21 -1.63 -17.52
C ASP A 128 7.43 -2.73 -18.24
N ALA A 129 7.97 -3.25 -19.34
CA ALA A 129 7.36 -4.32 -20.10
C ALA A 129 7.17 -5.60 -19.27
N ALA A 130 8.13 -5.92 -18.40
CA ALA A 130 8.05 -7.10 -17.54
C ALA A 130 6.89 -6.99 -16.52
N ILE A 131 6.64 -5.81 -15.97
CA ILE A 131 5.49 -5.55 -15.09
C ILE A 131 4.19 -5.77 -15.85
N LEU A 132 4.06 -5.19 -17.04
CA LEU A 132 2.85 -5.24 -17.86
C LEU A 132 2.57 -6.64 -18.45
N SER A 133 3.60 -7.46 -18.62
CA SER A 133 3.49 -8.82 -19.12
C SER A 133 3.57 -9.91 -18.04
N ASN A 134 3.65 -9.55 -16.75
CA ASN A 134 3.77 -10.53 -15.67
C ASN A 134 2.70 -11.60 -15.77
N ALA A 135 3.10 -12.88 -15.71
CA ALA A 135 2.21 -14.00 -15.91
C ALA A 135 1.20 -14.18 -14.75
N ASN A 136 1.63 -13.88 -13.52
CA ASN A 136 0.87 -14.20 -12.30
C ASN A 136 0.18 -12.97 -11.68
N TYR A 137 0.70 -11.76 -11.90
CA TYR A 137 0.22 -10.56 -11.20
C TYR A 137 -0.38 -9.54 -12.17
N ARG A 138 -1.50 -8.96 -11.78
CA ARG A 138 -2.23 -7.88 -12.47
C ARG A 138 -2.19 -6.64 -11.60
N LEU A 139 -1.38 -5.67 -12.00
CA LEU A 139 -1.17 -4.44 -11.23
C LEU A 139 -2.34 -3.46 -11.41
N ASN A 140 -2.91 -3.01 -10.31
CA ASN A 140 -3.95 -1.98 -10.26
C ASN A 140 -3.48 -0.83 -9.36
N ILE A 141 -3.43 0.39 -9.90
CA ILE A 141 -2.87 1.57 -9.25
C ILE A 141 -4.00 2.54 -8.92
N MET A 142 -4.17 2.84 -7.62
CA MET A 142 -5.14 3.81 -7.14
C MET A 142 -4.58 5.23 -7.23
N VAL A 143 -5.34 6.10 -7.86
CA VAL A 143 -5.02 7.53 -8.05
C VAL A 143 -6.29 8.34 -7.81
N VAL A 144 -6.18 9.59 -7.39
CA VAL A 144 -7.30 10.54 -7.40
C VAL A 144 -7.04 11.68 -8.37
N LYS A 145 -8.05 12.07 -9.12
CA LYS A 145 -8.08 13.36 -9.82
C LYS A 145 -8.57 14.42 -8.85
N SER A 146 -7.80 15.48 -8.67
CA SER A 146 -8.10 16.57 -7.75
C SER A 146 -8.83 17.70 -8.46
N HIS A 147 -9.82 18.30 -7.80
CA HIS A 147 -10.64 19.37 -8.32
C HIS A 147 -10.43 20.70 -7.57
N GLY A 148 -10.79 21.82 -8.20
CA GLY A 148 -10.76 23.15 -7.59
C GLY A 148 -9.37 23.54 -7.09
N LEU A 149 -9.28 24.03 -5.86
CA LEU A 149 -8.03 24.49 -5.24
C LEU A 149 -7.00 23.36 -5.04
N LEU A 150 -7.43 22.11 -5.01
CA LEU A 150 -6.55 20.94 -4.87
C LEU A 150 -5.85 20.56 -6.18
N ALA A 151 -6.34 21.09 -7.31
CA ALA A 151 -5.68 20.93 -8.60
C ALA A 151 -4.46 21.83 -8.76
N ASP A 152 -4.28 22.82 -7.89
CA ASP A 152 -3.14 23.74 -7.89
C ASP A 152 -2.01 23.21 -7.00
N ASP A 153 -0.76 23.56 -7.33
CA ASP A 153 0.42 23.25 -6.50
C ASP A 153 0.90 24.47 -5.68
N HIS A 154 0.26 25.62 -5.83
CA HIS A 154 0.54 26.80 -5.00
C HIS A 154 0.13 26.51 -3.55
N ARG A 155 1.10 26.57 -2.61
CA ARG A 155 0.94 26.14 -1.21
C ARG A 155 -0.27 26.78 -0.50
N GLY A 156 -0.53 28.06 -0.73
CA GLY A 156 -1.66 28.77 -0.11
C GLY A 156 -3.01 28.24 -0.60
N ARG A 157 -3.18 28.10 -1.93
CA ARG A 157 -4.41 27.54 -2.53
C ARG A 157 -4.63 26.10 -2.12
N LEU A 158 -3.57 25.30 -2.18
CA LEU A 158 -3.62 23.89 -1.77
C LEU A 158 -3.98 23.74 -0.29
N GLY A 159 -3.43 24.61 0.59
CA GLY A 159 -3.77 24.65 2.02
C GLY A 159 -5.23 24.97 2.29
N LEU A 160 -5.78 25.97 1.60
CA LEU A 160 -7.22 26.29 1.67
C LEU A 160 -8.08 25.13 1.15
N GLY A 161 -7.69 24.52 0.04
CA GLY A 161 -8.35 23.34 -0.51
C GLY A 161 -8.38 22.19 0.49
N LEU A 162 -7.25 21.86 1.14
CA LEU A 162 -7.18 20.81 2.17
C LEU A 162 -8.03 21.14 3.39
N SER A 163 -8.09 22.41 3.82
CA SER A 163 -8.98 22.83 4.92
C SER A 163 -10.45 22.59 4.56
N SER A 164 -10.86 22.89 3.33
CA SER A 164 -12.22 22.60 2.82
C SER A 164 -12.50 21.07 2.81
N VAL A 165 -11.54 20.25 2.36
CA VAL A 165 -11.65 18.79 2.41
C VAL A 165 -11.86 18.28 3.82
N ILE A 166 -11.08 18.79 4.79
CA ILE A 166 -11.20 18.39 6.20
C ILE A 166 -12.60 18.76 6.72
N ALA A 167 -13.07 19.97 6.45
CA ALA A 167 -14.40 20.43 6.88
C ALA A 167 -15.53 19.59 6.26
N ASP A 168 -15.42 19.24 4.98
CA ASP A 168 -16.40 18.39 4.31
C ASP A 168 -16.33 16.94 4.81
N ASN A 169 -15.13 16.39 5.06
CA ASN A 169 -14.98 15.04 5.61
C ASN A 169 -15.59 14.91 7.03
N LEU A 170 -15.43 15.93 7.86
CA LEU A 170 -16.07 15.98 9.20
C LEU A 170 -17.60 15.91 9.10
N ARG A 171 -18.18 16.59 8.09
CA ARG A 171 -19.63 16.57 7.84
C ARG A 171 -20.12 15.28 7.20
N GLY A 172 -19.24 14.54 6.52
CA GLY A 172 -19.56 13.26 5.91
C GLY A 172 -18.61 12.92 4.76
N ARG A 173 -18.06 11.67 4.78
CA ARG A 173 -17.09 11.19 3.81
C ARG A 173 -17.57 11.33 2.35
N ALA A 174 -18.86 11.12 2.08
CA ALA A 174 -19.44 11.26 0.74
C ALA A 174 -19.20 12.65 0.11
N ARG A 175 -19.04 13.70 0.93
CA ARG A 175 -18.75 15.06 0.45
C ARG A 175 -17.38 15.23 -0.20
N LEU A 176 -16.47 14.27 0.02
CA LEU A 176 -15.17 14.24 -0.63
C LEU A 176 -15.29 14.09 -2.15
N SER A 177 -16.42 13.63 -2.68
CA SER A 177 -16.74 13.60 -4.11
C SER A 177 -16.69 14.98 -4.81
N ARG A 178 -16.80 16.07 -4.04
CA ARG A 178 -16.66 17.45 -4.56
C ARG A 178 -15.20 17.80 -4.88
N HIS A 179 -14.28 17.13 -4.22
CA HIS A 179 -12.85 17.41 -4.24
C HIS A 179 -12.04 16.42 -5.06
N PHE A 180 -12.54 15.18 -5.15
CA PHE A 180 -11.80 14.08 -5.74
C PHE A 180 -12.70 13.16 -6.58
N GLU A 181 -12.14 12.68 -7.67
CA GLU A 181 -12.62 11.54 -8.44
C GLU A 181 -11.62 10.40 -8.28
N ARG A 182 -12.11 9.19 -7.97
CA ARG A 182 -11.27 7.99 -7.87
C ARG A 182 -10.90 7.47 -9.27
N LEU A 183 -9.63 7.12 -9.47
CA LEU A 183 -9.20 6.38 -10.65
C LEU A 183 -8.52 5.08 -10.23
N ILE A 184 -8.88 4.00 -10.93
CA ILE A 184 -8.18 2.72 -10.87
C ILE A 184 -7.54 2.52 -12.24
N ILE A 185 -6.20 2.64 -12.28
CA ILE A 185 -5.44 2.38 -13.49
C ILE A 185 -5.05 0.90 -13.41
N HIS A 186 -5.74 0.08 -14.19
CA HIS A 186 -5.76 -1.37 -14.03
C HIS A 186 -5.14 -2.10 -15.22
N ASP A 187 -4.54 -3.25 -14.96
CA ASP A 187 -4.10 -4.17 -16.00
C ASP A 187 -5.31 -4.67 -16.80
N PRO A 188 -5.37 -4.40 -18.12
CA PRO A 188 -6.56 -4.75 -18.93
C PRO A 188 -6.75 -6.25 -19.18
N ARG A 189 -5.76 -7.08 -18.80
CA ARG A 189 -5.83 -8.54 -18.98
C ARG A 189 -6.77 -9.22 -17.99
N LEU A 190 -7.15 -8.54 -16.90
CA LEU A 190 -8.10 -9.01 -15.91
C LEU A 190 -9.01 -7.85 -15.48
N ALA A 191 -10.27 -8.14 -15.17
CA ALA A 191 -11.16 -7.14 -14.60
C ALA A 191 -10.61 -6.63 -13.24
N PRO A 192 -10.79 -5.34 -12.93
CA PRO A 192 -10.42 -4.81 -11.62
C PRO A 192 -11.03 -5.62 -10.47
N PRO A 193 -10.29 -5.84 -9.37
CA PRO A 193 -10.72 -6.75 -8.29
C PRO A 193 -11.74 -6.11 -7.34
N VAL A 194 -12.66 -5.30 -7.88
CA VAL A 194 -13.66 -4.57 -7.09
C VAL A 194 -15.03 -4.64 -7.75
N ASN A 195 -16.07 -4.79 -6.94
CA ASN A 195 -17.45 -4.64 -7.38
C ASN A 195 -17.79 -3.16 -7.63
N ALA A 196 -19.04 -2.84 -7.95
CA ALA A 196 -19.50 -1.49 -8.21
C ALA A 196 -19.09 -0.51 -7.09
N LEU A 197 -18.39 0.55 -7.45
CA LEU A 197 -17.93 1.62 -6.56
C LEU A 197 -18.94 2.76 -6.60
N ASN A 198 -19.87 2.78 -5.63
CA ASN A 198 -20.97 3.74 -5.60
C ASN A 198 -20.78 4.87 -4.57
N ASP A 199 -19.63 4.86 -3.86
CA ASP A 199 -19.34 5.83 -2.80
C ASP A 199 -18.72 7.14 -3.32
N PHE A 200 -17.99 7.09 -4.42
CA PHE A 200 -17.37 8.24 -5.10
C PHE A 200 -17.46 8.10 -6.61
N PRO A 201 -17.43 9.22 -7.37
CA PRO A 201 -17.17 9.17 -8.79
C PRO A 201 -15.90 8.37 -9.05
N SER A 202 -16.00 7.31 -9.85
CA SER A 202 -14.90 6.36 -10.06
C SER A 202 -14.77 6.04 -11.54
N ARG A 203 -13.52 6.02 -12.05
CA ARG A 203 -13.19 5.61 -13.39
C ARG A 203 -12.14 4.51 -13.41
N PHE A 204 -12.26 3.65 -14.40
CA PHE A 204 -11.27 2.64 -14.73
C PHE A 204 -10.50 3.06 -15.97
N VAL A 205 -9.17 2.97 -15.91
CA VAL A 205 -8.26 3.35 -17.00
C VAL A 205 -7.32 2.18 -17.25
N ALA A 206 -7.17 1.78 -18.51
CA ALA A 206 -6.26 0.70 -18.85
C ALA A 206 -4.80 1.09 -18.59
N LEU A 207 -4.10 0.27 -17.82
CA LEU A 207 -2.66 0.39 -17.58
C LEU A 207 -1.90 -0.05 -18.83
N ASN A 208 -0.90 0.74 -19.24
CA ASN A 208 -0.06 0.46 -20.39
C ASN A 208 1.33 1.12 -20.24
N ALA A 209 2.22 0.90 -21.20
CA ALA A 209 3.58 1.47 -21.17
C ALA A 209 3.61 3.01 -21.15
N GLY A 210 2.61 3.65 -21.74
CA GLY A 210 2.53 5.12 -21.81
C GLY A 210 2.10 5.78 -20.49
N ASN A 211 1.46 5.04 -19.55
CA ASN A 211 0.96 5.63 -18.32
C ASN A 211 1.50 4.98 -17.02
N LEU A 212 2.17 3.85 -17.05
CA LEU A 212 2.64 3.12 -15.87
C LEU A 212 3.45 4.01 -14.92
N ARG A 213 4.49 4.67 -15.42
CA ARG A 213 5.39 5.50 -14.58
C ARG A 213 4.66 6.72 -14.01
N GLN A 214 3.84 7.38 -14.83
CA GLN A 214 3.07 8.54 -14.38
C GLN A 214 1.97 8.14 -13.37
N ALA A 215 1.33 7.00 -13.55
CA ALA A 215 0.35 6.46 -12.61
C ALA A 215 0.97 6.14 -11.25
N LEU A 216 2.14 5.48 -11.22
CA LEU A 216 2.89 5.21 -10.00
C LEU A 216 3.32 6.51 -9.31
N LEU A 217 3.84 7.48 -10.05
CA LEU A 217 4.22 8.78 -9.50
C LEU A 217 3.00 9.52 -8.94
N ALA A 218 1.88 9.58 -9.69
CA ALA A 218 0.64 10.20 -9.25
C ALA A 218 0.10 9.54 -7.97
N SER A 219 0.13 8.20 -7.92
CA SER A 219 -0.28 7.43 -6.73
C SER A 219 0.53 7.79 -5.47
N GLY A 220 1.78 8.26 -5.63
CA GLY A 220 2.61 8.74 -4.52
C GLY A 220 2.60 10.25 -4.29
N SER A 221 1.92 11.03 -5.13
CA SER A 221 1.96 12.51 -5.13
C SER A 221 1.07 13.11 -4.04
N ILE A 222 1.64 13.26 -2.84
CA ILE A 222 0.93 13.74 -1.65
C ILE A 222 0.87 15.27 -1.67
N PRO A 223 -0.32 15.88 -1.49
CA PRO A 223 -0.46 17.32 -1.37
C PRO A 223 0.49 17.91 -0.32
N MET A 224 1.03 19.10 -0.56
CA MET A 224 2.00 19.84 0.29
C MET A 224 3.39 19.18 0.38
N VAL A 225 3.57 17.96 -0.09
CA VAL A 225 4.85 17.23 -0.11
C VAL A 225 5.40 17.15 -1.53
N MET A 226 4.55 16.78 -2.49
CA MET A 226 4.89 16.64 -3.91
C MET A 226 3.92 17.44 -4.77
N GLU A 227 4.36 17.80 -5.96
CA GLU A 227 3.48 18.34 -7.00
C GLU A 227 2.55 17.25 -7.52
N GLY A 228 1.36 17.65 -7.97
CA GLY A 228 0.45 16.73 -8.65
C GLY A 228 0.96 16.40 -10.06
N VAL A 229 0.74 15.17 -10.50
CA VAL A 229 1.01 14.78 -11.88
C VAL A 229 -0.04 15.38 -12.80
N ARG A 230 0.41 16.03 -13.86
CA ARG A 230 -0.48 16.67 -14.84
C ARG A 230 -0.80 15.73 -16.00
N ASP A 231 -2.05 15.74 -16.42
CA ASP A 231 -2.51 15.17 -17.69
C ASP A 231 -2.08 13.70 -17.88
N LEU A 232 -2.54 12.82 -16.99
CA LEU A 232 -2.20 11.42 -17.01
C LEU A 232 -2.72 10.72 -18.29
N PRO A 233 -1.87 10.09 -19.11
CA PRO A 233 -2.28 9.44 -20.35
C PRO A 233 -3.38 8.38 -20.13
N GLY A 234 -4.45 8.47 -20.93
CA GLY A 234 -5.65 7.63 -20.80
C GLY A 234 -6.63 8.08 -19.73
N ALA A 235 -6.21 8.94 -18.79
CA ALA A 235 -7.08 9.51 -17.74
C ALA A 235 -7.54 10.94 -18.07
N GLY A 236 -6.99 11.56 -19.14
CA GLY A 236 -7.33 12.90 -19.60
C GLY A 236 -6.64 14.01 -18.82
N THR A 237 -7.05 15.25 -19.10
CA THR A 237 -6.47 16.45 -18.50
C THR A 237 -6.83 16.63 -17.04
N GLY A 238 -5.93 17.23 -16.25
CA GLY A 238 -6.13 17.57 -14.85
C GLY A 238 -4.93 17.27 -13.97
N THR A 239 -5.15 17.35 -12.65
CA THR A 239 -4.13 17.10 -11.64
C THR A 239 -4.42 15.80 -10.89
N PHE A 240 -3.48 14.89 -10.95
CA PHE A 240 -3.59 13.55 -10.35
C PHE A 240 -2.68 13.44 -9.13
N ARG A 241 -3.20 12.87 -8.05
CA ARG A 241 -2.54 12.78 -6.76
C ARG A 241 -2.72 11.41 -6.10
N ASP A 242 -2.11 11.25 -4.92
CA ASP A 242 -2.09 10.02 -4.12
C ASP A 242 -3.50 9.45 -3.91
N GLY A 243 -3.71 8.21 -4.33
CA GLY A 243 -4.98 7.50 -4.19
C GLY A 243 -5.41 7.31 -2.73
N GLY A 244 -4.44 7.28 -1.80
CA GLY A 244 -4.71 7.15 -0.38
C GLY A 244 -5.45 8.35 0.23
N LEU A 245 -5.59 9.47 -0.49
CA LEU A 245 -6.45 10.58 -0.04
C LEU A 245 -7.90 10.12 0.14
N LEU A 246 -8.42 9.31 -0.79
CA LEU A 246 -9.72 8.66 -0.67
C LEU A 246 -9.59 7.26 -0.03
N ASP A 247 -8.69 6.43 -0.50
CA ASP A 247 -8.63 5.01 -0.17
C ASP A 247 -7.30 4.68 0.55
N TYR A 248 -7.16 5.21 1.78
CA TYR A 248 -5.90 5.12 2.52
C TYR A 248 -5.48 3.69 2.82
N HIS A 249 -6.40 2.86 3.32
CA HIS A 249 -6.21 1.44 3.56
C HIS A 249 -7.16 0.60 2.69
N LEU A 250 -7.53 1.06 1.50
CA LEU A 250 -8.31 0.33 0.51
C LEU A 250 -9.51 -0.43 1.12
N ASP A 251 -10.39 0.29 1.83
CA ASP A 251 -11.69 -0.21 2.28
C ASP A 251 -12.63 -0.31 1.06
N LEU A 252 -12.42 -1.32 0.22
CA LEU A 252 -13.08 -1.50 -1.07
C LEU A 252 -13.97 -2.74 -1.08
N PRO A 253 -15.06 -2.74 -1.89
CA PRO A 253 -15.90 -3.93 -2.10
C PRO A 253 -15.20 -4.89 -3.05
N TYR A 254 -14.27 -5.70 -2.52
CA TYR A 254 -13.53 -6.68 -3.34
C TYR A 254 -14.47 -7.66 -4.04
N SER A 255 -14.13 -8.02 -5.29
CA SER A 255 -14.90 -8.94 -6.12
C SER A 255 -14.34 -10.37 -6.02
N GLY A 256 -15.21 -11.34 -6.37
CA GLY A 256 -14.86 -12.75 -6.34
C GLY A 256 -15.09 -13.41 -4.98
N ASN A 257 -14.70 -14.69 -4.89
CA ASN A 257 -14.86 -15.53 -3.69
C ASN A 257 -13.51 -15.96 -3.11
N ASP A 258 -12.39 -15.45 -3.63
CA ASP A 258 -11.06 -15.76 -3.17
C ASP A 258 -10.73 -15.01 -1.88
N ILE A 259 -9.75 -15.51 -1.15
CA ILE A 259 -9.19 -14.77 0.00
C ILE A 259 -8.52 -13.49 -0.50
N VAL A 260 -8.83 -12.39 0.15
CA VAL A 260 -8.16 -11.10 0.00
C VAL A 260 -7.05 -11.03 1.04
N LEU A 261 -5.83 -11.36 0.64
CA LEU A 261 -4.67 -11.37 1.54
C LEU A 261 -4.09 -9.96 1.68
N TYR A 262 -4.14 -9.40 2.88
CA TYR A 262 -3.78 -8.02 3.14
C TYR A 262 -2.54 -7.87 4.04
N PRO A 263 -1.30 -7.92 3.49
CA PRO A 263 -0.09 -7.57 4.24
C PRO A 263 -0.11 -6.07 4.55
N HIS A 264 -0.25 -5.75 5.83
CA HIS A 264 -0.53 -4.41 6.33
C HIS A 264 0.43 -4.01 7.46
N PHE A 265 0.64 -2.72 7.65
CA PHE A 265 1.51 -2.17 8.70
C PHE A 265 0.78 -1.81 10.02
N THR A 266 -0.53 -2.06 10.10
CA THR A 266 -1.33 -1.89 11.31
C THR A 266 -2.51 -2.88 11.31
N ASP A 267 -2.98 -3.24 12.47
CA ASP A 267 -4.01 -4.24 12.71
C ASP A 267 -5.46 -3.75 12.51
N ARG A 268 -5.63 -2.61 11.83
CA ARG A 268 -6.94 -2.01 11.53
C ARG A 268 -6.95 -1.34 10.16
N VAL A 269 -8.10 -1.34 9.51
CA VAL A 269 -8.34 -0.65 8.24
C VAL A 269 -8.92 0.75 8.50
N ILE A 270 -8.29 1.78 7.94
CA ILE A 270 -8.72 3.18 8.01
C ILE A 270 -9.17 3.59 6.60
N PRO A 271 -10.43 3.97 6.37
CA PRO A 271 -10.95 4.19 5.01
C PRO A 271 -10.16 5.23 4.20
N GLY A 272 -10.03 6.44 4.70
CA GLY A 272 -9.37 7.55 4.00
C GLY A 272 -8.25 8.21 4.80
N TRP A 273 -7.40 8.96 4.12
CA TRP A 273 -6.29 9.66 4.79
C TRP A 273 -6.79 10.69 5.82
N PHE A 274 -7.90 11.35 5.53
CA PHE A 274 -8.53 12.34 6.41
C PHE A 274 -9.27 11.69 7.59
N ASP A 275 -9.45 10.37 7.59
CA ASP A 275 -10.12 9.63 8.66
C ASP A 275 -9.18 9.17 9.79
N LYS A 276 -7.87 9.35 9.63
CA LYS A 276 -6.84 8.86 10.57
C LYS A 276 -7.04 9.33 12.02
N THR A 277 -7.49 10.56 12.20
CA THR A 277 -7.70 11.20 13.50
C THR A 277 -9.14 11.09 13.98
N LEU A 278 -10.00 10.39 13.23
CA LEU A 278 -11.42 10.24 13.52
C LEU A 278 -11.69 8.81 14.04
N PRO A 279 -11.65 8.54 15.35
CA PRO A 279 -11.76 7.18 15.89
C PRO A 279 -13.11 6.50 15.61
N TRP A 280 -14.15 7.28 15.36
CA TRP A 280 -15.48 6.77 14.98
C TRP A 280 -15.57 6.38 13.49
N ARG A 281 -14.63 6.80 12.66
CA ARG A 281 -14.60 6.49 11.24
C ARG A 281 -13.94 5.12 11.05
N ARG A 282 -14.78 4.10 10.86
CA ARG A 282 -14.35 2.71 10.73
C ARG A 282 -14.53 2.23 9.30
N ALA A 283 -13.78 1.19 8.92
CA ALA A 283 -13.99 0.47 7.68
C ALA A 283 -15.36 -0.22 7.66
N CYS A 284 -15.87 -0.49 6.47
CA CYS A 284 -17.15 -1.14 6.29
C CYS A 284 -17.01 -2.66 6.49
N PRO A 285 -17.64 -3.27 7.51
CA PRO A 285 -17.50 -4.70 7.78
C PRO A 285 -17.90 -5.59 6.60
N THR A 286 -18.89 -5.18 5.79
CA THR A 286 -19.34 -5.95 4.64
C THR A 286 -18.32 -5.99 3.50
N ARG A 287 -17.38 -5.04 3.45
CA ARG A 287 -16.27 -5.03 2.48
C ARG A 287 -15.09 -5.89 2.90
N LEU A 288 -15.01 -6.23 4.17
CA LEU A 288 -13.88 -6.96 4.76
C LEU A 288 -14.15 -8.45 4.98
N GLN A 289 -15.26 -9.00 4.49
CA GLN A 289 -15.68 -10.36 4.80
C GLN A 289 -14.67 -11.43 4.37
N ASP A 290 -14.00 -11.24 3.24
CA ASP A 290 -13.02 -12.18 2.67
C ASP A 290 -11.56 -11.77 2.96
N VAL A 291 -11.35 -10.72 3.76
CA VAL A 291 -10.02 -10.19 4.04
C VAL A 291 -9.34 -11.01 5.13
N LEU A 292 -8.10 -11.43 4.84
CA LEU A 292 -7.12 -11.88 5.82
C LEU A 292 -6.04 -10.80 5.99
N LEU A 293 -6.06 -10.09 7.10
CA LEU A 293 -5.12 -9.02 7.43
C LEU A 293 -3.95 -9.57 8.23
N LEU A 294 -2.73 -9.34 7.74
CA LEU A 294 -1.48 -9.68 8.39
C LEU A 294 -0.78 -8.39 8.82
N ALA A 295 -0.59 -8.17 10.11
CA ALA A 295 0.00 -6.94 10.62
C ALA A 295 1.04 -7.20 11.73
N PRO A 296 2.02 -6.29 11.94
CA PRO A 296 2.91 -6.38 13.09
C PRO A 296 2.15 -6.37 14.41
N SER A 297 2.52 -7.25 15.33
CA SER A 297 1.97 -7.28 16.69
C SER A 297 2.49 -6.10 17.53
N LYS A 298 1.82 -5.83 18.65
CA LYS A 298 2.29 -4.83 19.62
C LYS A 298 3.63 -5.24 20.23
N GLU A 299 3.80 -6.51 20.50
CA GLU A 299 5.00 -7.13 21.06
C GLU A 299 6.18 -6.98 20.08
N TYR A 300 5.95 -7.19 18.80
CA TYR A 300 6.95 -6.96 17.76
C TYR A 300 7.31 -5.48 17.66
N LEU A 301 6.32 -4.59 17.61
CA LEU A 301 6.57 -3.14 17.53
C LEU A 301 7.39 -2.63 18.71
N ALA A 302 7.13 -3.12 19.93
CA ALA A 302 7.87 -2.74 21.13
C ALA A 302 9.37 -3.07 21.06
N ARG A 303 9.79 -4.01 20.20
CA ARG A 303 11.20 -4.39 20.00
C ARG A 303 11.93 -3.54 18.96
N LEU A 304 11.20 -2.86 18.11
CA LEU A 304 11.78 -2.00 17.09
C LEU A 304 12.45 -0.77 17.74
N PRO A 305 13.48 -0.21 17.12
CA PRO A 305 13.98 1.08 17.54
C PRO A 305 12.82 2.09 17.58
N TYR A 306 12.76 2.83 18.70
CA TYR A 306 11.68 3.81 18.99
C TYR A 306 10.27 3.20 19.18
N GLY A 307 10.13 1.89 19.29
CA GLY A 307 8.84 1.20 19.51
C GLY A 307 7.82 1.39 18.40
N LYS A 308 8.25 1.67 17.16
CA LYS A 308 7.36 1.97 16.04
C LYS A 308 7.98 1.62 14.69
N LEU A 309 7.13 1.51 13.67
CA LEU A 309 7.58 1.46 12.28
C LEU A 309 8.09 2.83 11.79
N PRO A 310 8.98 2.85 10.77
CA PRO A 310 9.35 4.07 10.06
C PRO A 310 8.13 4.88 9.61
N ASP A 311 8.22 6.20 9.70
CA ASP A 311 7.18 7.09 9.18
C ASP A 311 7.77 8.40 8.61
N ARG A 312 6.91 9.25 8.01
CA ARG A 312 7.37 10.51 7.41
C ARG A 312 7.92 11.52 8.40
N ASN A 313 7.55 11.44 9.68
CA ASN A 313 8.08 12.34 10.69
C ASN A 313 9.56 12.06 10.94
N ASP A 314 10.05 10.89 10.57
CA ASP A 314 11.47 10.56 10.71
C ASP A 314 12.36 11.47 9.84
N PHE A 315 11.88 11.93 8.67
CA PHE A 315 12.61 12.94 7.89
C PHE A 315 12.82 14.26 8.66
N LYS A 316 11.86 14.64 9.50
CA LYS A 316 11.97 15.83 10.37
C LYS A 316 12.80 15.52 11.62
N ARG A 317 12.55 14.35 12.23
CA ARG A 317 13.24 13.91 13.46
C ARG A 317 14.76 13.81 13.25
N PHE A 318 15.18 13.31 12.11
CA PHE A 318 16.58 13.11 11.75
C PHE A 318 17.07 14.14 10.71
N MET A 319 16.49 15.33 10.72
CA MET A 319 16.93 16.38 9.79
C MET A 319 18.39 16.75 10.06
N GLY A 320 19.24 16.61 9.03
CA GLY A 320 20.68 16.78 9.15
C GLY A 320 21.44 15.53 9.61
N ASP A 321 20.73 14.46 10.00
CA ASP A 321 21.33 13.16 10.40
C ASP A 321 20.70 11.99 9.62
N ALA A 322 20.90 12.02 8.32
CA ALA A 322 20.43 10.95 7.44
C ALA A 322 21.03 9.57 7.81
N PRO A 323 22.31 9.43 8.21
CA PRO A 323 22.86 8.13 8.61
C PRO A 323 22.08 7.46 9.75
N SER A 324 21.72 8.19 10.81
CA SER A 324 20.95 7.64 11.93
C SER A 324 19.53 7.19 11.49
N ARG A 325 18.87 7.97 10.62
CA ARG A 325 17.59 7.58 10.03
C ARG A 325 17.72 6.31 9.19
N GLN A 326 18.71 6.25 8.32
CA GLN A 326 18.96 5.10 7.47
C GLN A 326 19.27 3.85 8.29
N LYS A 327 20.10 3.97 9.34
CA LYS A 327 20.39 2.88 10.28
C LYS A 327 19.09 2.35 10.91
N TYR A 328 18.26 3.26 11.45
CA TYR A 328 16.96 2.90 12.04
C TYR A 328 16.08 2.13 11.03
N TRP A 329 15.95 2.65 9.82
CA TRP A 329 15.09 2.03 8.81
C TRP A 329 15.61 0.67 8.34
N ARG A 330 16.93 0.54 8.14
CA ARG A 330 17.56 -0.76 7.82
C ARG A 330 17.36 -1.77 8.94
N THR A 331 17.57 -1.40 10.19
CA THR A 331 17.31 -2.26 11.34
C THR A 331 15.86 -2.74 11.35
N THR A 332 14.90 -1.85 11.07
CA THR A 332 13.48 -2.22 11.02
C THR A 332 13.18 -3.16 9.86
N MET A 333 13.78 -2.95 8.69
CA MET A 333 13.64 -3.88 7.55
C MET A 333 14.21 -5.26 7.89
N ASP A 334 15.38 -5.33 8.52
CA ASP A 334 15.98 -6.60 8.94
C ASP A 334 15.12 -7.34 9.96
N GLU A 335 14.62 -6.65 10.97
CA GLU A 335 13.70 -7.22 11.96
C GLU A 335 12.38 -7.70 11.32
N SER A 336 11.92 -7.06 10.23
CA SER A 336 10.67 -7.43 9.57
C SER A 336 10.69 -8.84 8.96
N ARG A 337 11.86 -9.47 8.82
CA ARG A 337 11.99 -10.88 8.41
C ARG A 337 11.21 -11.81 9.34
N ARG A 338 11.18 -11.50 10.64
CA ARG A 338 10.41 -12.26 11.64
C ARG A 338 8.92 -12.35 11.31
N LEU A 339 8.36 -11.33 10.65
CA LEU A 339 6.97 -11.35 10.20
C LEU A 339 6.78 -12.38 9.08
N GLY A 340 7.71 -12.43 8.14
CA GLY A 340 7.70 -13.40 7.05
C GLY A 340 7.92 -14.83 7.55
N ASP A 341 8.93 -15.04 8.41
CA ASP A 341 9.26 -16.34 8.97
C ASP A 341 8.08 -16.94 9.75
N GLU A 342 7.43 -16.12 10.61
CA GLU A 342 6.24 -16.56 11.37
C GLU A 342 5.06 -16.87 10.45
N PHE A 343 4.84 -16.08 9.39
CA PHE A 343 3.79 -16.37 8.41
C PHE A 343 4.04 -17.72 7.73
N LEU A 344 5.25 -17.95 7.23
CA LEU A 344 5.61 -19.20 6.54
C LEU A 344 5.49 -20.42 7.45
N GLU A 345 5.94 -20.30 8.70
CA GLU A 345 5.79 -21.37 9.70
C GLU A 345 4.33 -21.70 9.96
N LEU A 346 3.47 -20.69 10.19
CA LEU A 346 2.05 -20.90 10.46
C LEU A 346 1.30 -21.47 9.25
N ALA A 347 1.65 -21.03 8.04
CA ALA A 347 1.06 -21.56 6.81
C ALA A 347 1.48 -23.01 6.56
N ALA A 348 2.77 -23.34 6.72
CA ALA A 348 3.30 -24.68 6.50
C ALA A 348 2.75 -25.72 7.51
N ASN A 349 2.53 -25.30 8.75
CA ASN A 349 2.04 -26.19 9.82
C ASN A 349 0.50 -26.25 9.91
N GLY A 350 -0.23 -25.53 9.05
CA GLY A 350 -1.71 -25.46 9.07
C GLY A 350 -2.29 -24.75 10.30
N ARG A 351 -1.46 -24.07 11.11
CA ARG A 351 -1.85 -23.47 12.39
C ARG A 351 -2.32 -22.02 12.32
N LEU A 352 -2.38 -21.46 11.12
CA LEU A 352 -2.79 -20.07 10.93
C LEU A 352 -4.21 -19.83 11.44
N GLY A 353 -5.13 -20.77 11.19
CA GLY A 353 -6.52 -20.71 11.66
C GLY A 353 -6.70 -20.60 13.18
N GLU A 354 -5.78 -21.20 13.97
CA GLU A 354 -5.78 -21.14 15.45
C GLU A 354 -5.46 -19.74 15.98
N ARG A 355 -4.71 -18.95 15.20
CA ARG A 355 -4.21 -17.62 15.58
C ARG A 355 -5.09 -16.46 15.09
N LEU A 356 -6.15 -16.76 14.32
CA LEU A 356 -7.01 -15.76 13.72
C LEU A 356 -7.94 -15.10 14.75
N LEU A 357 -7.88 -13.78 14.78
CA LEU A 357 -8.86 -12.90 15.45
C LEU A 357 -9.87 -12.38 14.42
N THR A 358 -11.03 -11.94 14.88
CA THR A 358 -12.02 -11.25 14.04
C THR A 358 -11.51 -9.84 13.67
N LEU A 359 -11.68 -9.48 12.39
CA LEU A 359 -11.33 -8.17 11.84
C LEU A 359 -12.42 -7.13 12.12
#